data_cea0f26e37df093e6f2be11e205f6e86
#
_entry.id   cea0f26e37df093e6f2be11e205f6e86
#
_cell.length_a   1.000
_cell.length_b   1.000
_cell.length_c   1.000
_cell.angle_alpha   90.00
_cell.angle_beta   90.00
_cell.angle_gamma   90.00
#
_symmetry.space_group_name_H-M   'P 1'
#
loop_
_entity.id
_entity.type
_entity.pdbx_description
1 polymer ?
#
loop_
_entity_poly.entity_id
_entity_poly.type
_entity_poly.pdbx_seq_one_letter_code
_entity_poly.pdbx_strand_id
1 'polypeptide(L)'
;ASYEYPSRLGPPIVYTMRCDVALQRPDQLKIVVPGDGPATEFTWDGKEMVAFAPAENLVAVAAAPPTLEGALKQAFDSAAIYFPFTDLLLPDPYGAIAPGAILAFVVGPSAIVGGVKTEMVVWANNEVFLQLWIGSEDKLPRRIRAQFRADPMGLRHDLELSRWQLDATLPADTFSTAKAKAGQPMAFAAPGRKLPIGVKPVGGGAANSAAKP
;
A
#
# COMPACT_ATOMS: atom_id res chain seq x y z
N ALA A 1 0.74 8.41 -3.64
CA ALA A 1 -0.25 8.44 -2.56
C ALA A 1 -0.15 9.74 -1.78
N SER A 2 -1.28 10.23 -1.29
CA SER A 2 -1.34 11.29 -0.29
C SER A 2 -2.29 10.91 0.83
N TYR A 3 -1.97 11.31 2.05
CA TYR A 3 -2.80 11.06 3.22
C TYR A 3 -2.78 12.25 4.18
N GLU A 4 -3.93 12.49 4.77
CA GLU A 4 -4.09 13.52 5.78
C GLU A 4 -3.66 12.99 7.15
N TYR A 5 -3.05 13.85 7.93
CA TYR A 5 -2.58 13.55 9.29
C TYR A 5 -3.06 14.62 10.27
N PRO A 6 -3.48 14.27 11.50
CA PRO A 6 -3.91 15.25 12.49
C PRO A 6 -2.82 16.26 12.80
N SER A 7 -3.15 17.54 12.81
CA SER A 7 -2.26 18.57 13.33
C SER A 7 -2.74 19.07 14.70
N ARG A 8 -1.82 19.62 15.46
CA ARG A 8 -2.15 20.29 16.75
C ARG A 8 -2.88 21.63 16.55
N LEU A 9 -2.92 22.11 15.31
CA LEU A 9 -3.50 23.42 14.97
C LEU A 9 -4.95 23.31 14.44
N GLY A 10 -5.52 22.09 14.39
CA GLY A 10 -6.86 21.81 13.92
C GLY A 10 -6.92 21.31 12.47
N PRO A 11 -6.53 22.08 11.44
CA PRO A 11 -6.52 21.56 10.07
C PRO A 11 -5.54 20.39 9.89
N PRO A 12 -5.89 19.34 9.12
CA PRO A 12 -4.99 18.23 8.86
C PRO A 12 -3.80 18.67 7.99
N ILE A 13 -2.65 18.01 8.19
CA ILE A 13 -1.50 18.12 7.32
C ILE A 13 -1.58 17.02 6.27
N VAL A 14 -1.20 17.33 5.03
CA VAL A 14 -1.13 16.34 3.94
C VAL A 14 0.31 15.91 3.73
N TYR A 15 0.52 14.60 3.78
CA TYR A 15 1.78 13.98 3.35
C TYR A 15 1.58 13.34 2.00
N THR A 16 2.58 13.48 1.13
CA THR A 16 2.59 12.89 -0.20
C THR A 16 3.75 11.91 -0.33
N MET A 17 3.51 10.77 -0.94
CA MET A 17 4.51 9.75 -1.20
C MET A 17 4.35 9.24 -2.63
N ARG A 18 5.46 9.08 -3.33
CA ARG A 18 5.53 8.39 -4.61
C ARG A 18 6.13 7.00 -4.41
N CYS A 19 5.52 5.99 -5.01
CA CYS A 19 6.06 4.64 -5.08
C CYS A 19 6.16 4.21 -6.54
N ASP A 20 7.31 3.67 -6.93
CA ASP A 20 7.46 2.93 -8.17
C ASP A 20 7.41 1.43 -7.80
N VAL A 21 6.49 0.67 -8.41
CA VAL A 21 6.18 -0.71 -8.02
C VAL A 21 6.44 -1.65 -9.18
N ALA A 22 7.23 -2.70 -8.96
CA ALA A 22 7.36 -3.83 -9.85
C ALA A 22 6.88 -5.09 -9.13
N LEU A 23 5.96 -5.81 -9.76
CA LEU A 23 5.39 -7.06 -9.25
C LEU A 23 5.51 -8.15 -10.31
N GLN A 24 6.17 -9.24 -9.99
CA GLN A 24 6.19 -10.45 -10.80
C GLN A 24 5.66 -11.61 -9.96
N ARG A 25 4.49 -12.08 -10.33
CA ARG A 25 3.86 -13.20 -9.65
C ARG A 25 4.60 -14.50 -9.92
N PRO A 26 4.64 -15.46 -8.98
CA PRO A 26 3.87 -15.45 -7.73
C PRO A 26 4.58 -14.77 -6.55
N ASP A 27 5.87 -14.51 -6.61
CA ASP A 27 6.72 -14.36 -5.42
C ASP A 27 7.73 -13.20 -5.48
N GLN A 28 7.62 -12.24 -6.39
CA GLN A 28 8.54 -11.12 -6.46
C GLN A 28 7.82 -9.77 -6.42
N LEU A 29 8.23 -8.93 -5.47
CA LEU A 29 7.78 -7.54 -5.34
C LEU A 29 8.97 -6.63 -5.09
N LYS A 30 9.02 -5.50 -5.79
CA LYS A 30 9.90 -4.39 -5.46
C LYS A 30 9.11 -3.10 -5.41
N ILE A 31 9.30 -2.33 -4.34
CA ILE A 31 8.75 -1.00 -4.17
C ILE A 31 9.91 -0.03 -3.93
N VAL A 32 9.97 1.01 -4.73
CA VAL A 32 10.95 2.09 -4.58
C VAL A 32 10.22 3.38 -4.26
N VAL A 33 10.59 4.01 -3.16
CA VAL A 33 10.13 5.35 -2.77
C VAL A 33 11.28 6.31 -3.03
N PRO A 34 11.27 7.05 -4.15
CA PRO A 34 12.44 7.81 -4.60
C PRO A 34 12.68 9.13 -3.85
N GLY A 35 11.69 9.63 -3.09
CA GLY A 35 11.80 10.91 -2.41
C GLY A 35 10.46 11.45 -1.88
N ASP A 36 10.44 12.65 -1.38
CA ASP A 36 9.58 13.35 -0.43
C ASP A 36 9.84 12.94 1.02
N GLY A 37 11.06 12.58 1.30
CA GLY A 37 11.61 12.04 2.52
C GLY A 37 12.85 11.24 2.15
N PRO A 38 13.45 10.49 3.06
CA PRO A 38 14.54 9.58 2.72
C PRO A 38 14.08 8.56 1.68
N ALA A 39 14.87 8.42 0.60
CA ALA A 39 14.60 7.38 -0.38
C ALA A 39 14.71 6.00 0.26
N THR A 40 13.79 5.10 -0.07
CA THR A 40 13.78 3.73 0.45
C THR A 40 13.43 2.74 -0.63
N GLU A 41 13.94 1.52 -0.50
CA GLU A 41 13.61 0.39 -1.36
C GLU A 41 13.15 -0.78 -0.47
N PHE A 42 12.10 -1.46 -0.90
CA PHE A 42 11.63 -2.69 -0.29
C PHE A 42 11.55 -3.78 -1.37
N THR A 43 12.14 -4.94 -1.11
CA THR A 43 12.10 -6.09 -2.02
C THR A 43 11.66 -7.33 -1.25
N TRP A 44 10.80 -8.14 -1.86
CA TRP A 44 10.40 -9.46 -1.40
C TRP A 44 10.54 -10.46 -2.56
N ASP A 45 11.10 -11.65 -2.28
CA ASP A 45 11.38 -12.69 -3.27
C ASP A 45 10.76 -14.05 -2.92
N GLY A 46 9.73 -14.07 -2.11
CA GLY A 46 9.07 -15.29 -1.64
C GLY A 46 9.76 -15.99 -0.46
N LYS A 47 10.98 -15.57 -0.09
CA LYS A 47 11.78 -16.17 0.98
C LYS A 47 12.26 -15.16 2.00
N GLU A 48 12.62 -13.99 1.55
CA GLU A 48 13.11 -12.90 2.40
C GLU A 48 12.51 -11.55 2.00
N MET A 49 12.56 -10.63 2.94
CA MET A 49 12.29 -9.22 2.77
C MET A 49 13.56 -8.43 3.01
N VAL A 50 13.85 -7.49 2.12
CA VAL A 50 14.99 -6.59 2.22
C VAL A 50 14.46 -5.16 2.17
N ALA A 51 14.67 -4.41 3.24
CA ALA A 51 14.43 -2.98 3.30
C ALA A 51 15.77 -2.25 3.26
N PHE A 52 15.91 -1.29 2.36
CA PHE A 52 17.17 -0.57 2.13
C PHE A 52 16.94 0.93 2.13
N ALA A 53 17.78 1.65 2.84
CA ALA A 53 17.86 3.11 2.87
C ALA A 53 19.18 3.54 2.18
N PRO A 54 19.13 3.90 0.88
CA PRO A 54 20.34 4.13 0.08
C PRO A 54 21.19 5.30 0.57
N ALA A 55 20.58 6.35 1.08
CA ALA A 55 21.30 7.55 1.52
C ALA A 55 22.13 7.28 2.79
N GLU A 56 21.59 6.48 3.70
CA GLU A 56 22.25 6.07 4.94
C GLU A 56 23.08 4.80 4.76
N ASN A 57 22.99 4.14 3.62
CA ASN A 57 23.58 2.82 3.33
C ASN A 57 23.21 1.77 4.38
N LEU A 58 21.95 1.78 4.86
CA LEU A 58 21.44 0.84 5.85
C LEU A 58 20.54 -0.21 5.21
N VAL A 59 20.72 -1.46 5.61
CA VAL A 59 19.91 -2.58 5.13
C VAL A 59 19.35 -3.40 6.29
N ALA A 60 18.07 -3.72 6.22
CA ALA A 60 17.41 -4.66 7.12
C ALA A 60 16.91 -5.87 6.30
N VAL A 61 17.23 -7.06 6.76
CA VAL A 61 16.84 -8.33 6.11
C VAL A 61 16.06 -9.18 7.10
N ALA A 62 14.96 -9.76 6.65
CA ALA A 62 14.18 -10.73 7.42
C ALA A 62 13.70 -11.88 6.54
N ALA A 63 13.61 -13.09 7.11
CA ALA A 63 12.89 -14.18 6.48
C ALA A 63 11.42 -13.79 6.28
N ALA A 64 10.83 -14.17 5.16
CA ALA A 64 9.46 -13.80 4.81
C ALA A 64 8.57 -15.02 4.62
N PRO A 65 7.25 -14.89 4.90
CA PRO A 65 6.26 -15.84 4.43
C PRO A 65 6.29 -15.98 2.90
N PRO A 66 5.90 -17.15 2.37
CA PRO A 66 5.93 -17.40 0.92
C PRO A 66 4.79 -16.68 0.16
N THR A 67 3.89 -16.01 0.86
CA THR A 67 2.79 -15.26 0.26
C THR A 67 3.01 -13.76 0.38
N LEU A 68 2.60 -13.01 -0.65
CA LEU A 68 2.70 -11.55 -0.66
C LEU A 68 1.95 -10.91 0.52
N GLU A 69 0.74 -11.38 0.79
CA GLU A 69 -0.06 -10.89 1.92
C GLU A 69 0.66 -11.10 3.26
N GLY A 70 1.18 -12.32 3.49
CA GLY A 70 1.93 -12.63 4.69
C GLY A 70 3.20 -11.80 4.83
N ALA A 71 3.93 -11.57 3.74
CA ALA A 71 5.13 -10.73 3.73
C ALA A 71 4.82 -9.28 4.06
N LEU A 72 3.80 -8.68 3.42
CA LEU A 72 3.37 -7.31 3.70
C LEU A 72 2.86 -7.14 5.14
N LYS A 73 2.11 -8.13 5.64
CA LYS A 73 1.67 -8.15 7.03
C LYS A 73 2.84 -8.20 8.00
N GLN A 74 3.81 -9.09 7.77
CA GLN A 74 4.99 -9.19 8.62
C GLN A 74 5.86 -7.92 8.56
N ALA A 75 6.04 -7.31 7.38
CA ALA A 75 6.76 -6.05 7.23
C ALA A 75 6.12 -4.93 8.05
N PHE A 76 4.78 -4.88 8.07
CA PHE A 76 4.04 -3.95 8.89
C PHE A 76 4.18 -4.23 10.39
N ASP A 77 3.92 -5.45 10.83
CA ASP A 77 3.90 -5.82 12.25
C ASP A 77 5.28 -5.71 12.90
N SER A 78 6.34 -6.10 12.17
CA SER A 78 7.71 -6.15 12.71
C SER A 78 8.46 -4.84 12.56
N ALA A 79 8.32 -4.17 11.42
CA ALA A 79 9.15 -3.01 11.07
C ALA A 79 8.36 -1.74 10.80
N ALA A 80 7.04 -1.75 10.99
CA ALA A 80 6.12 -0.65 10.66
C ALA A 80 6.29 -0.16 9.20
N ILE A 81 6.70 -1.05 8.30
CA ILE A 81 6.77 -0.76 6.87
C ILE A 81 5.35 -0.83 6.32
N TYR A 82 4.86 0.29 5.86
CA TYR A 82 3.52 0.44 5.33
C TYR A 82 3.54 1.02 3.93
N PHE A 83 2.80 0.36 3.04
CA PHE A 83 2.49 0.90 1.72
C PHE A 83 0.97 1.00 1.60
N PRO A 84 0.42 2.15 1.17
CA PRO A 84 -1.02 2.32 1.06
C PRO A 84 -1.59 1.44 -0.05
N PHE A 85 -2.80 0.92 0.18
CA PHE A 85 -3.60 0.18 -0.81
C PHE A 85 -2.91 -1.07 -1.37
N THR A 86 -2.17 -1.79 -0.55
CA THR A 86 -1.48 -3.03 -0.95
C THR A 86 -2.44 -4.15 -1.35
N ASP A 87 -3.73 -4.05 -0.98
CA ASP A 87 -4.79 -4.96 -1.45
C ASP A 87 -4.85 -5.07 -2.97
N LEU A 88 -4.49 -4.01 -3.70
CA LEU A 88 -4.41 -4.01 -5.17
C LEU A 88 -3.31 -4.92 -5.73
N LEU A 89 -2.31 -5.23 -4.93
CA LEU A 89 -1.19 -6.09 -5.31
C LEU A 89 -1.47 -7.58 -5.09
N LEU A 90 -2.52 -7.91 -4.32
CA LEU A 90 -2.89 -9.28 -4.02
C LEU A 90 -3.31 -10.05 -5.28
N PRO A 91 -3.24 -11.39 -5.29
CA PRO A 91 -3.66 -12.21 -6.43
C PRO A 91 -5.12 -11.98 -6.84
N ASP A 92 -5.99 -11.73 -5.88
CA ASP A 92 -7.39 -11.38 -6.08
C ASP A 92 -7.72 -10.06 -5.36
N PRO A 93 -7.46 -8.91 -5.98
CA PRO A 93 -7.78 -7.60 -5.39
C PRO A 93 -9.28 -7.40 -5.16
N TYR A 94 -10.12 -7.98 -6.02
CA TYR A 94 -11.56 -7.89 -5.87
C TYR A 94 -12.03 -8.66 -4.64
N GLY A 95 -11.58 -9.90 -4.48
CA GLY A 95 -11.88 -10.72 -3.30
C GLY A 95 -11.35 -10.12 -1.99
N ALA A 96 -10.28 -9.34 -2.06
CA ALA A 96 -9.75 -8.63 -0.89
C ALA A 96 -10.60 -7.42 -0.49
N ILE A 97 -11.17 -6.69 -1.45
CA ILE A 97 -11.86 -5.41 -1.24
C ILE A 97 -13.38 -5.59 -1.16
N ALA A 98 -13.98 -6.37 -2.06
CA ALA A 98 -15.43 -6.43 -2.24
C ALA A 98 -16.25 -7.08 -1.10
N PRO A 99 -15.74 -8.06 -0.32
CA PRO A 99 -16.50 -8.68 0.76
C PRO A 99 -16.97 -7.69 1.81
N GLY A 100 -18.19 -7.92 2.32
CA GLY A 100 -18.78 -7.10 3.38
C GLY A 100 -19.30 -5.75 2.93
N ALA A 101 -19.49 -5.53 1.62
CA ALA A 101 -20.11 -4.33 1.10
C ALA A 101 -21.52 -4.13 1.69
N ILE A 102 -21.75 -2.96 2.28
CA ILE A 102 -23.09 -2.50 2.71
C ILE A 102 -23.65 -1.47 1.73
N LEU A 103 -22.79 -0.90 0.90
CA LEU A 103 -23.12 0.07 -0.13
C LEU A 103 -22.16 -0.10 -1.31
N ALA A 104 -22.71 -0.21 -2.52
CA ALA A 104 -21.93 -0.14 -3.75
C ALA A 104 -22.81 0.43 -4.88
N PHE A 105 -22.30 1.44 -5.59
CA PHE A 105 -23.00 2.02 -6.73
C PHE A 105 -22.03 2.74 -7.68
N VAL A 106 -22.45 2.89 -8.93
CA VAL A 106 -21.76 3.70 -9.93
C VAL A 106 -22.25 5.15 -9.81
N VAL A 107 -21.31 6.07 -9.68
CA VAL A 107 -21.58 7.51 -9.66
C VAL A 107 -21.75 8.06 -11.08
N GLY A 108 -20.92 7.58 -12.00
CA GLY A 108 -20.93 7.97 -13.41
C GLY A 108 -19.54 8.11 -14.00
N PRO A 109 -19.45 8.49 -15.29
CA PRO A 109 -18.17 8.60 -15.98
C PRO A 109 -17.40 9.86 -15.58
N SER A 110 -16.06 9.78 -15.67
CA SER A 110 -15.15 10.92 -15.57
C SER A 110 -14.08 10.80 -16.66
N ALA A 111 -13.77 11.90 -17.32
CA ALA A 111 -12.72 11.98 -18.35
C ALA A 111 -11.46 12.71 -17.87
N ILE A 112 -11.39 13.08 -16.59
CA ILE A 112 -10.34 13.95 -16.05
C ILE A 112 -9.26 13.12 -15.33
N VAL A 113 -9.67 12.11 -14.55
CA VAL A 113 -8.76 11.35 -13.69
C VAL A 113 -7.94 10.38 -14.51
N GLY A 114 -6.60 10.48 -14.39
CA GLY A 114 -5.65 9.60 -15.08
C GLY A 114 -5.55 9.81 -16.59
N GLY A 115 -6.15 10.90 -17.12
CA GLY A 115 -6.08 11.21 -18.55
C GLY A 115 -6.85 10.25 -19.47
N VAL A 116 -7.70 9.40 -18.92
CA VAL A 116 -8.52 8.42 -19.65
C VAL A 116 -9.96 8.46 -19.16
N LYS A 117 -10.89 7.94 -19.98
CA LYS A 117 -12.27 7.75 -19.53
C LYS A 117 -12.32 6.71 -18.42
N THR A 118 -12.91 7.06 -17.30
CA THR A 118 -13.09 6.17 -16.14
C THR A 118 -14.55 6.11 -15.73
N GLU A 119 -14.94 5.01 -15.10
CA GLU A 119 -16.18 4.90 -14.34
C GLU A 119 -15.87 5.13 -12.86
N MET A 120 -16.63 6.02 -12.25
CA MET A 120 -16.49 6.34 -10.84
C MET A 120 -17.44 5.47 -10.02
N VAL A 121 -16.89 4.70 -9.08
CA VAL A 121 -17.61 3.74 -8.24
C VAL A 121 -17.43 4.12 -6.78
N VAL A 122 -18.51 4.02 -6.01
CA VAL A 122 -18.47 4.07 -4.55
C VAL A 122 -18.69 2.67 -4.01
N TRP A 123 -17.89 2.32 -3.01
CA TRP A 123 -18.02 1.10 -2.24
C TRP A 123 -17.80 1.43 -0.75
N ALA A 124 -18.58 0.82 0.14
CA ALA A 124 -18.42 1.00 1.57
C ALA A 124 -18.80 -0.27 2.34
N ASN A 125 -18.10 -0.50 3.44
CA ASN A 125 -18.46 -1.45 4.47
C ASN A 125 -18.55 -0.75 5.85
N ASN A 126 -18.58 -1.53 6.94
CA ASN A 126 -18.63 -0.98 8.29
C ASN A 126 -17.35 -0.27 8.74
N GLU A 127 -16.24 -0.44 8.03
CA GLU A 127 -14.93 0.08 8.40
C GLU A 127 -14.45 1.22 7.52
N VAL A 128 -14.72 1.15 6.20
CA VAL A 128 -14.15 2.08 5.22
C VAL A 128 -15.17 2.48 4.15
N PHE A 129 -15.07 3.72 3.72
CA PHE A 129 -15.71 4.25 2.52
C PHE A 129 -14.64 4.43 1.45
N LEU A 130 -14.85 3.84 0.28
CA LEU A 130 -13.98 3.93 -0.89
C LEU A 130 -14.70 4.62 -2.05
N GLN A 131 -13.98 5.47 -2.74
CA GLN A 131 -14.33 5.99 -4.06
C GLN A 131 -13.22 5.61 -5.04
N LEU A 132 -13.57 4.94 -6.14
CA LEU A 132 -12.64 4.41 -7.11
C LEU A 132 -12.93 4.99 -8.50
N TRP A 133 -11.88 5.30 -9.24
CA TRP A 133 -11.93 5.66 -10.66
C TRP A 133 -11.26 4.54 -11.44
N ILE A 134 -12.05 3.81 -12.21
CA ILE A 134 -11.62 2.60 -12.94
C ILE A 134 -11.68 2.90 -14.44
N GLY A 135 -10.61 2.65 -15.16
CA GLY A 135 -10.55 2.84 -16.62
C GLY A 135 -11.67 2.08 -17.31
N SER A 136 -12.46 2.77 -18.16
CA SER A 136 -13.64 2.18 -18.79
C SER A 136 -13.27 1.04 -19.75
N GLU A 137 -12.10 1.10 -20.39
CA GLU A 137 -11.62 0.10 -21.35
C GLU A 137 -10.78 -0.98 -20.69
N ASP A 138 -9.71 -0.60 -20.03
CA ASP A 138 -8.69 -1.52 -19.48
C ASP A 138 -9.00 -2.04 -18.07
N LYS A 139 -10.04 -1.51 -17.41
CA LYS A 139 -10.48 -1.86 -16.07
C LYS A 139 -9.43 -1.64 -14.97
N LEU A 140 -8.37 -0.90 -15.26
CA LEU A 140 -7.34 -0.60 -14.28
C LEU A 140 -7.73 0.60 -13.41
N PRO A 141 -7.46 0.58 -12.10
CA PRO A 141 -7.71 1.72 -11.23
C PRO A 141 -6.77 2.88 -11.59
N ARG A 142 -7.32 4.09 -11.55
CA ARG A 142 -6.59 5.34 -11.76
C ARG A 142 -6.46 6.15 -10.48
N ARG A 143 -7.51 6.12 -9.68
CA ARG A 143 -7.52 6.78 -8.38
C ARG A 143 -8.38 6.02 -7.41
N ILE A 144 -7.95 6.00 -6.15
CA ILE A 144 -8.72 5.48 -5.02
C ILE A 144 -8.65 6.51 -3.92
N ARG A 145 -9.79 6.80 -3.32
CA ARG A 145 -9.92 7.62 -2.13
C ARG A 145 -10.57 6.79 -1.04
N ALA A 146 -9.96 6.77 0.14
CA ALA A 146 -10.47 6.06 1.30
C ALA A 146 -10.70 7.00 2.49
N GLN A 147 -11.75 6.72 3.27
CA GLN A 147 -12.00 7.30 4.58
C GLN A 147 -12.39 6.19 5.54
N PHE A 148 -11.72 6.11 6.68
CA PHE A 148 -11.99 5.09 7.69
C PHE A 148 -13.03 5.59 8.69
N ARG A 149 -14.07 4.81 8.94
CA ARG A 149 -15.18 5.20 9.85
C ARG A 149 -14.75 5.32 11.30
N ALA A 150 -13.71 4.57 11.70
CA ALA A 150 -13.15 4.65 13.05
C ALA A 150 -12.33 5.92 13.30
N ASP A 151 -12.02 6.69 12.25
CA ASP A 151 -11.32 7.95 12.38
C ASP A 151 -12.32 9.09 12.65
N PRO A 152 -12.29 9.70 13.85
CA PRO A 152 -13.23 10.77 14.20
C PRO A 152 -13.03 12.05 13.40
N MET A 153 -11.87 12.24 12.78
CA MET A 153 -11.58 13.39 11.92
C MET A 153 -11.95 13.17 10.47
N GLY A 154 -12.26 11.91 10.07
CA GLY A 154 -12.58 11.55 8.70
C GLY A 154 -11.45 11.84 7.73
N LEU A 155 -10.19 11.65 8.15
CA LEU A 155 -9.01 11.93 7.34
C LEU A 155 -9.01 11.08 6.07
N ARG A 156 -8.48 11.66 5.00
CA ARG A 156 -8.53 11.09 3.66
C ARG A 156 -7.20 10.46 3.29
N HIS A 157 -7.29 9.31 2.64
CA HIS A 157 -6.18 8.64 1.98
C HIS A 157 -6.48 8.60 0.49
N ASP A 158 -5.64 9.22 -0.32
CA ASP A 158 -5.76 9.25 -1.77
C ASP A 158 -4.60 8.51 -2.41
N LEU A 159 -4.88 7.65 -3.38
CA LEU A 159 -3.89 7.00 -4.23
C LEU A 159 -4.18 7.32 -5.69
N GLU A 160 -3.19 7.78 -6.42
CA GLU A 160 -3.21 7.88 -7.87
C GLU A 160 -2.28 6.83 -8.47
N LEU A 161 -2.79 6.11 -9.47
CA LEU A 161 -2.06 5.04 -10.16
C LEU A 161 -1.88 5.44 -11.63
N SER A 162 -0.66 5.36 -12.10
CA SER A 162 -0.30 5.78 -13.45
C SER A 162 0.81 4.89 -14.01
N ARG A 163 1.06 5.03 -15.31
CA ARG A 163 2.14 4.32 -16.00
C ARG A 163 2.04 2.79 -15.88
N TRP A 164 0.81 2.29 -15.94
CA TRP A 164 0.56 0.85 -15.95
C TRP A 164 1.30 0.16 -17.08
N GLN A 165 2.02 -0.89 -16.76
CA GLN A 165 2.68 -1.79 -17.70
C GLN A 165 2.35 -3.22 -17.28
N LEU A 166 1.36 -3.81 -17.93
CA LEU A 166 0.97 -5.20 -17.71
C LEU A 166 1.83 -6.10 -18.60
N ASP A 167 2.17 -7.28 -18.10
CA ASP A 167 2.95 -8.31 -18.81
C ASP A 167 4.28 -7.77 -19.38
N ALA A 168 4.86 -6.78 -18.70
CA ALA A 168 6.11 -6.17 -19.13
C ALA A 168 7.28 -7.13 -18.95
N THR A 169 8.18 -7.13 -19.92
CA THR A 169 9.50 -7.78 -19.76
C THR A 169 10.35 -6.92 -18.85
N LEU A 170 10.55 -7.39 -17.63
CA LEU A 170 11.38 -6.69 -16.65
C LEU A 170 12.88 -7.04 -16.85
N PRO A 171 13.78 -6.09 -16.60
CA PRO A 171 15.22 -6.37 -16.51
C PRO A 171 15.52 -7.49 -15.52
N ALA A 172 16.51 -8.33 -15.81
CA ALA A 172 16.84 -9.49 -14.98
C ALA A 172 17.28 -9.14 -13.54
N ASP A 173 17.76 -7.92 -13.34
CA ASP A 173 18.22 -7.40 -12.05
C ASP A 173 17.14 -6.59 -11.29
N THR A 174 15.92 -6.49 -11.82
CA THR A 174 14.84 -5.69 -11.21
C THR A 174 14.64 -6.03 -9.74
N PHE A 175 14.63 -7.31 -9.39
CA PHE A 175 14.41 -7.79 -8.03
C PHE A 175 15.70 -8.12 -7.27
N SER A 176 16.85 -7.80 -7.84
CA SER A 176 18.14 -8.07 -7.21
C SER A 176 18.31 -7.25 -5.92
N THR A 177 18.69 -7.94 -4.84
CA THR A 177 18.99 -7.34 -3.54
C THR A 177 20.49 -7.23 -3.28
N ALA A 178 21.35 -7.62 -4.23
CA ALA A 178 22.79 -7.68 -4.04
C ALA A 178 23.39 -6.34 -3.61
N LYS A 179 22.99 -5.25 -4.27
CA LYS A 179 23.42 -3.89 -3.90
C LYS A 179 22.97 -3.50 -2.50
N ALA A 180 21.72 -3.77 -2.16
CA ALA A 180 21.16 -3.45 -0.84
C ALA A 180 21.89 -4.23 0.28
N LYS A 181 22.15 -5.51 0.07
CA LYS A 181 22.83 -6.38 1.04
C LYS A 181 24.31 -6.06 1.25
N ALA A 182 24.91 -5.26 0.39
CA ALA A 182 26.25 -4.73 0.60
C ALA A 182 26.26 -3.53 1.59
N GLY A 183 25.11 -3.02 1.98
CA GLY A 183 24.98 -1.96 2.97
C GLY A 183 25.26 -2.42 4.40
N GLN A 184 25.24 -1.47 5.33
CA GLN A 184 25.42 -1.73 6.75
C GLN A 184 24.15 -2.38 7.34
N PRO A 185 24.26 -3.53 8.02
CA PRO A 185 23.10 -4.24 8.52
C PRO A 185 22.47 -3.52 9.73
N MET A 186 21.13 -3.51 9.76
CA MET A 186 20.34 -3.08 10.89
C MET A 186 19.23 -4.08 11.19
N ALA A 187 18.59 -3.96 12.36
CA ALA A 187 17.46 -4.82 12.71
C ALA A 187 16.25 -4.53 11.82
N PHE A 188 15.59 -5.58 11.36
CA PHE A 188 14.29 -5.48 10.70
C PHE A 188 13.20 -5.31 11.77
N ALA A 189 13.16 -4.13 12.37
CA ALA A 189 12.28 -3.80 13.48
C ALA A 189 12.04 -2.29 13.58
N ALA A 190 10.85 -1.89 14.03
CA ALA A 190 10.52 -0.52 14.37
C ALA A 190 9.91 -0.46 15.78
N PRO A 191 10.71 -0.60 16.82
CA PRO A 191 10.20 -0.60 18.18
C PRO A 191 9.54 0.76 18.51
N GLY A 192 8.29 0.70 19.00
CA GLY A 192 7.57 1.83 19.57
C GLY A 192 6.97 2.86 18.61
N ARG A 193 6.98 2.62 17.29
CA ARG A 193 6.37 3.53 16.33
C ARG A 193 4.84 3.37 16.30
N LYS A 194 4.11 4.45 16.55
CA LYS A 194 2.66 4.51 16.33
C LYS A 194 2.40 4.76 14.86
N LEU A 195 1.59 3.90 14.25
CA LEU A 195 1.13 4.07 12.87
C LEU A 195 0.04 5.15 12.77
N PRO A 196 -0.17 5.71 11.58
CA PRO A 196 -1.29 6.63 11.35
C PRO A 196 -2.62 5.99 11.75
N ILE A 197 -3.54 6.79 12.27
CA ILE A 197 -4.88 6.33 12.68
C ILE A 197 -5.61 5.75 11.45
N GLY A 198 -6.22 4.59 11.63
CA GLY A 198 -6.97 3.90 10.57
C GLY A 198 -6.14 2.97 9.69
N VAL A 199 -4.81 2.97 9.81
CA VAL A 199 -3.95 2.03 9.09
C VAL A 199 -4.04 0.65 9.73
N LYS A 200 -4.55 -0.33 9.01
CA LYS A 200 -4.56 -1.76 9.39
C LYS A 200 -3.58 -2.55 8.53
N PRO A 201 -2.98 -3.61 9.07
CA PRO A 201 -2.18 -4.54 8.26
C PRO A 201 -3.04 -5.15 7.14
N VAL A 202 -2.40 -5.42 6.00
CA VAL A 202 -3.00 -6.17 4.90
C VAL A 202 -3.47 -7.54 5.42
N GLY A 203 -4.66 -7.99 5.04
CA GLY A 203 -5.20 -9.30 5.45
C GLY A 203 -5.84 -9.35 6.84
N GLY A 204 -6.08 -8.21 7.47
CA GLY A 204 -6.77 -8.13 8.78
C GLY A 204 -8.29 -8.30 8.68
N GLY A 205 -8.78 -9.41 8.13
CA GLY A 205 -10.13 -9.90 8.39
C GLY A 205 -10.29 -10.10 9.89
N ALA A 206 -11.34 -9.54 10.48
CA ALA A 206 -11.73 -9.51 11.90
C ALA A 206 -11.03 -10.51 12.81
N ALA A 207 -9.91 -10.13 13.40
CA ALA A 207 -9.46 -10.80 14.62
C ALA A 207 -10.35 -10.32 15.76
N ASN A 208 -11.16 -11.22 16.27
CA ASN A 208 -11.99 -11.06 17.46
C ASN A 208 -11.22 -10.33 18.58
N SER A 209 -11.54 -9.08 18.83
CA SER A 209 -11.17 -8.43 20.07
C SER A 209 -12.20 -8.86 21.15
N ALA A 210 -12.02 -10.05 21.68
CA ALA A 210 -12.55 -10.36 22.98
C ALA A 210 -11.67 -9.67 24.03
N ALA A 211 -11.95 -8.41 24.27
CA ALA A 211 -11.53 -7.76 25.50
C ALA A 211 -12.44 -8.30 26.61
N LYS A 212 -11.89 -8.98 27.58
CA LYS A 212 -12.50 -9.33 28.85
C LYS A 212 -12.00 -8.40 29.94
N PRO A 213 -12.74 -8.38 31.05
CA PRO A 213 -13.35 -7.22 31.70
C PRO A 213 -12.39 -6.45 32.54
#